data_9d79488e33cdaae7e4dd91aac3bd430a
#
_entry.id   9d79488e33cdaae7e4dd91aac3bd430a
#
_cell.length_a   1.000
_cell.length_b   1.000
_cell.length_c   1.000
_cell.angle_alpha   90.00
_cell.angle_beta   90.00
_cell.angle_gamma   90.00
#
_symmetry.space_group_name_H-M   'P 1'
#
loop_
_entity.id
_entity.type
_entity.pdbx_description
1 polymer ?
#
loop_
_entity_poly.entity_id
_entity_poly.type
_entity_poly.pdbx_seq_one_letter_code
_entity_poly.pdbx_strand_id
1 'polypeptide(L)'
;MDQMPMRLERTTIYESDHVCLYTDKVRLPSGYIIEKYHQIHYPKEAVAVVIFNEKNDILFIHNRRYTVGHLEWEIPAGKIELGEDVEAAAEREAKEETGCELKNLKFLCSQNPCNGMSDAVVHVFAARVSAENQILDTDEISSKRWFTEEEYSELLRINGTKDGVSILAVLYALRFYK
;
A
#
# COMPACT_ATOMS: atom_id res chain seq x y z
N MET A 1 18.41 -4.05 27.16
CA MET A 1 17.21 -3.74 26.37
C MET A 1 17.37 -2.35 25.84
N ASP A 2 17.26 -2.21 24.54
CA ASP A 2 17.34 -0.89 23.91
C ASP A 2 16.14 -0.05 24.37
N GLN A 3 16.43 1.13 24.90
CA GLN A 3 15.36 2.05 25.30
C GLN A 3 14.75 2.68 24.05
N MET A 4 13.43 2.66 23.96
CA MET A 4 12.69 3.34 22.89
C MET A 4 12.47 4.81 23.25
N PRO A 5 12.33 5.70 22.26
CA PRO A 5 11.84 7.06 22.48
C PRO A 5 10.50 7.04 23.22
N MET A 6 10.32 8.01 24.12
CA MET A 6 9.11 8.11 24.93
C MET A 6 8.35 9.39 24.61
N ARG A 7 7.08 9.26 24.27
CA ARG A 7 6.18 10.42 24.14
C ARG A 7 5.85 10.97 25.51
N LEU A 8 6.14 12.26 25.74
CA LEU A 8 5.84 12.97 26.97
C LEU A 8 4.49 13.70 26.88
N GLU A 9 4.20 14.29 25.71
CA GLU A 9 3.00 15.09 25.48
C GLU A 9 2.60 14.95 24.02
N ARG A 10 1.30 15.09 23.71
CA ARG A 10 0.75 15.13 22.35
C ARG A 10 -0.19 16.31 22.19
N THR A 11 -0.02 17.03 21.09
CA THR A 11 -0.95 18.05 20.61
C THR A 11 -1.53 17.60 19.29
N THR A 12 -2.86 17.54 19.20
CA THR A 12 -3.58 17.29 17.95
C THR A 12 -3.61 18.57 17.13
N ILE A 13 -3.10 18.51 15.89
CA ILE A 13 -3.16 19.63 14.93
C ILE A 13 -4.39 19.46 14.04
N TYR A 14 -4.65 18.23 13.57
CA TYR A 14 -5.80 17.88 12.74
C TYR A 14 -6.21 16.44 13.02
N GLU A 15 -7.51 16.17 12.96
CA GLU A 15 -8.07 14.83 13.17
C GLU A 15 -9.27 14.61 12.25
N SER A 16 -9.29 13.46 11.58
CA SER A 16 -10.41 12.97 10.77
C SER A 16 -10.40 11.45 10.73
N ASP A 17 -11.43 10.85 10.13
CA ASP A 17 -11.52 9.39 9.92
C ASP A 17 -10.50 8.87 8.90
N HIS A 18 -9.80 9.76 8.20
CA HIS A 18 -8.86 9.40 7.14
C HIS A 18 -7.40 9.61 7.54
N VAL A 19 -7.11 10.67 8.31
CA VAL A 19 -5.75 11.04 8.69
C VAL A 19 -5.79 11.94 9.92
N CYS A 20 -4.83 11.74 10.82
CA CYS A 20 -4.59 12.63 11.95
C CYS A 20 -3.17 13.18 11.88
N LEU A 21 -3.00 14.44 12.25
CA LEU A 21 -1.70 15.11 12.35
C LEU A 21 -1.46 15.51 13.80
N TYR A 22 -0.36 15.05 14.35
CA TYR A 22 0.06 15.33 15.72
C TYR A 22 1.41 16.04 15.79
N THR A 23 1.60 16.78 16.86
CA THR A 23 2.93 17.22 17.32
C THR A 23 3.15 16.63 18.70
N ASP A 24 4.20 15.81 18.82
CA ASP A 24 4.57 15.17 20.08
C ASP A 24 5.83 15.82 20.68
N LYS A 25 5.86 15.94 22.01
CA LYS A 25 7.08 16.13 22.77
C LYS A 25 7.67 14.77 23.08
N VAL A 26 8.89 14.50 22.63
CA VAL A 26 9.49 13.17 22.67
C VAL A 26 10.83 13.21 23.40
N ARG A 27 11.04 12.33 24.37
CA ARG A 27 12.34 12.08 24.99
C ARG A 27 13.04 10.90 24.31
N LEU A 28 14.22 11.16 23.79
CA LEU A 28 15.08 10.12 23.23
C LEU A 28 15.82 9.33 24.32
N PRO A 29 16.36 8.13 24.03
CA PRO A 29 17.14 7.34 24.98
C PRO A 29 18.35 8.08 25.58
N SER A 30 18.92 9.01 24.85
CA SER A 30 20.00 9.89 25.29
C SER A 30 19.59 10.93 26.35
N GLY A 31 18.28 11.06 26.61
CA GLY A 31 17.71 12.13 27.43
C GLY A 31 17.40 13.43 26.66
N TYR A 32 17.83 13.53 25.39
CA TYR A 32 17.51 14.67 24.56
C TYR A 32 15.99 14.77 24.33
N ILE A 33 15.46 15.99 24.36
CA ILE A 33 14.03 16.24 24.16
C ILE A 33 13.81 16.92 22.80
N ILE A 34 12.98 16.30 21.98
CA ILE A 34 12.42 16.91 20.77
C ILE A 34 11.11 17.57 21.19
N GLU A 35 11.08 18.90 21.14
CA GLU A 35 9.89 19.66 21.57
C GLU A 35 8.70 19.52 20.61
N LYS A 36 8.96 19.34 19.30
CA LYS A 36 7.94 19.20 18.26
C LYS A 36 8.34 18.11 17.27
N TYR A 37 7.95 16.88 17.54
CA TYR A 37 8.05 15.75 16.61
C TYR A 37 6.73 15.62 15.86
N HIS A 38 6.72 15.86 14.55
CA HIS A 38 5.52 15.76 13.74
C HIS A 38 5.27 14.31 13.36
N GLN A 39 4.03 13.85 13.56
CA GLN A 39 3.60 12.51 13.24
C GLN A 39 2.27 12.53 12.48
N ILE A 40 2.19 11.72 11.44
CA ILE A 40 0.94 11.41 10.74
C ILE A 40 0.45 10.06 11.24
N HIS A 41 -0.81 10.00 11.66
CA HIS A 41 -1.48 8.76 12.05
C HIS A 41 -2.57 8.44 11.05
N TYR A 42 -2.60 7.19 10.59
CA TYR A 42 -3.65 6.67 9.73
C TYR A 42 -4.56 5.75 10.55
N PRO A 43 -5.85 6.14 10.78
CA PRO A 43 -6.81 5.35 11.57
C PRO A 43 -7.14 3.98 10.96
N LYS A 44 -6.96 3.84 9.65
CA LYS A 44 -7.18 2.61 8.91
C LYS A 44 -5.86 2.11 8.30
N GLU A 45 -5.61 0.82 8.44
CA GLU A 45 -4.56 0.13 7.69
C GLU A 45 -5.01 -0.11 6.24
N ALA A 46 -4.10 -0.57 5.40
CA ALA A 46 -4.36 -0.81 3.98
C ALA A 46 -3.91 -2.20 3.56
N VAL A 47 -4.42 -2.65 2.42
CA VAL A 47 -4.01 -3.85 1.72
C VAL A 47 -3.46 -3.50 0.34
N ALA A 48 -2.57 -4.34 -0.20
CA ALA A 48 -2.11 -4.28 -1.58
C ALA A 48 -1.97 -5.70 -2.12
N VAL A 49 -2.36 -5.94 -3.39
CA VAL A 49 -2.43 -7.29 -3.94
C VAL A 49 -1.63 -7.39 -5.23
N VAL A 50 -0.64 -8.26 -5.27
CA VAL A 50 0.07 -8.65 -6.49
C VAL A 50 -0.70 -9.78 -7.16
N ILE A 51 -1.34 -9.50 -8.29
CA ILE A 51 -2.18 -10.48 -9.00
C ILE A 51 -1.40 -11.04 -10.18
N PHE A 52 -1.31 -12.36 -10.26
CA PHE A 52 -0.67 -13.10 -11.34
C PHE A 52 -1.72 -13.81 -12.23
N ASN A 53 -1.50 -13.82 -13.55
CA ASN A 53 -2.21 -14.69 -14.46
C ASN A 53 -1.52 -16.08 -14.56
N GLU A 54 -2.03 -16.96 -15.43
CA GLU A 54 -1.48 -18.30 -15.63
C GLU A 54 -0.08 -18.28 -16.28
N LYS A 55 0.27 -17.21 -16.99
CA LYS A 55 1.59 -17.02 -17.60
C LYS A 55 2.62 -16.41 -16.65
N ASN A 56 2.22 -16.07 -15.42
CA ASN A 56 2.98 -15.33 -14.43
C ASN A 56 3.17 -13.82 -14.78
N ASP A 57 2.36 -13.27 -15.69
CA ASP A 57 2.33 -11.82 -15.85
C ASP A 57 1.62 -11.19 -14.65
N ILE A 58 1.98 -9.95 -14.33
CA ILE A 58 1.51 -9.20 -13.18
C ILE A 58 0.51 -8.15 -13.63
N LEU A 59 -0.62 -8.06 -12.95
CA LEU A 59 -1.63 -7.04 -13.22
C LEU A 59 -1.26 -5.72 -12.56
N PHE A 60 -1.25 -4.66 -13.36
CA PHE A 60 -1.18 -3.29 -12.89
C PHE A 60 -2.43 -2.52 -13.30
N ILE A 61 -2.79 -1.54 -12.50
CA ILE A 61 -3.78 -0.51 -12.77
C ILE A 61 -3.08 0.81 -13.09
N HIS A 62 -3.68 1.62 -13.95
CA HIS A 62 -3.21 2.96 -14.27
C HIS A 62 -4.09 3.97 -13.52
N ASN A 63 -3.63 4.38 -12.35
CA ASN A 63 -4.40 5.12 -11.36
C ASN A 63 -4.26 6.63 -11.52
N ARG A 64 -5.36 7.38 -11.34
CA ARG A 64 -5.42 8.84 -11.35
C ARG A 64 -5.08 9.39 -9.97
N ARG A 65 -3.80 9.60 -9.69
CA ARG A 65 -3.37 10.10 -8.38
C ARG A 65 -3.43 11.64 -8.31
N TYR A 66 -4.48 12.16 -7.66
CA TYR A 66 -4.67 13.58 -7.44
C TYR A 66 -3.45 14.25 -6.80
N THR A 67 -2.85 13.63 -5.78
CA THR A 67 -1.72 14.18 -5.01
C THR A 67 -0.45 14.40 -5.82
N VAL A 68 -0.21 13.58 -6.85
CA VAL A 68 0.96 13.69 -7.73
C VAL A 68 0.62 14.29 -9.09
N GLY A 69 -0.67 14.45 -9.42
CA GLY A 69 -1.16 15.16 -10.59
C GLY A 69 -0.95 14.44 -11.93
N HIS A 70 -0.71 13.12 -11.90
CA HIS A 70 -0.57 12.31 -13.10
C HIS A 70 -1.05 10.87 -12.90
N LEU A 71 -1.13 10.11 -13.99
CA LEU A 71 -1.40 8.69 -13.96
C LEU A 71 -0.16 7.92 -13.51
N GLU A 72 -0.35 6.94 -12.63
CA GLU A 72 0.72 6.10 -12.10
C GLU A 72 0.38 4.61 -12.30
N TRP A 73 1.36 3.79 -12.67
CA TRP A 73 1.19 2.33 -12.70
C TRP A 73 1.38 1.76 -11.30
N GLU A 74 0.33 1.16 -10.77
CA GLU A 74 0.29 0.62 -9.40
C GLU A 74 -0.34 -0.77 -9.40
N ILE A 75 -0.10 -1.54 -8.35
CA ILE A 75 -0.92 -2.72 -8.05
C ILE A 75 -2.20 -2.29 -7.34
N PRO A 76 -3.30 -3.05 -7.40
CA PRO A 76 -4.52 -2.74 -6.65
C PRO A 76 -4.25 -2.68 -5.15
N ALA A 77 -4.75 -1.61 -4.52
CA ALA A 77 -4.52 -1.33 -3.11
C ALA A 77 -5.55 -0.36 -2.53
N GLY A 78 -6.04 -0.64 -1.34
CA GLY A 78 -6.98 0.25 -0.68
C GLY A 78 -7.06 0.05 0.83
N LYS A 79 -7.97 0.77 1.50
CA LYS A 79 -8.10 0.77 2.95
C LYS A 79 -8.95 -0.40 3.44
N ILE A 80 -8.57 -0.94 4.59
CA ILE A 80 -9.39 -1.92 5.32
C ILE A 80 -10.54 -1.16 5.99
N GLU A 81 -11.78 -1.59 5.76
CA GLU A 81 -12.93 -0.97 6.37
C GLU A 81 -13.10 -1.41 7.85
N LEU A 82 -13.85 -0.63 8.62
CA LEU A 82 -14.03 -0.90 10.05
C LEU A 82 -14.71 -2.27 10.27
N GLY A 83 -13.99 -3.17 10.95
CA GLY A 83 -14.47 -4.54 11.23
C GLY A 83 -14.34 -5.51 10.06
N GLU A 84 -13.72 -5.08 8.97
CA GLU A 84 -13.43 -5.93 7.82
C GLU A 84 -12.21 -6.81 8.10
N ASP A 85 -12.28 -8.07 7.66
CA ASP A 85 -11.14 -8.96 7.66
C ASP A 85 -10.10 -8.55 6.60
N VAL A 86 -8.81 -8.69 6.91
CA VAL A 86 -7.71 -8.22 6.03
C VAL A 86 -7.69 -8.94 4.67
N GLU A 87 -7.99 -10.25 4.66
CA GLU A 87 -8.05 -11.03 3.42
C GLU A 87 -9.29 -10.63 2.60
N ALA A 88 -10.44 -10.38 3.27
CA ALA A 88 -11.65 -9.91 2.61
C ALA A 88 -11.45 -8.53 1.98
N ALA A 89 -10.74 -7.61 2.66
CA ALA A 89 -10.37 -6.32 2.10
C ALA A 89 -9.51 -6.47 0.84
N ALA A 90 -8.52 -7.38 0.85
CA ALA A 90 -7.67 -7.64 -0.30
C ALA A 90 -8.47 -8.16 -1.52
N GLU A 91 -9.43 -9.06 -1.29
CA GLU A 91 -10.32 -9.56 -2.36
C GLU A 91 -11.26 -8.48 -2.88
N ARG A 92 -11.84 -7.65 -1.99
CA ARG A 92 -12.73 -6.54 -2.35
C ARG A 92 -12.01 -5.51 -3.21
N GLU A 93 -10.86 -4.99 -2.75
CA GLU A 93 -10.08 -3.98 -3.47
C GLU A 93 -9.63 -4.50 -4.85
N ALA A 94 -9.12 -5.73 -4.92
CA ALA A 94 -8.76 -6.35 -6.19
C ALA A 94 -9.95 -6.40 -7.16
N LYS A 95 -11.15 -6.72 -6.66
CA LYS A 95 -12.36 -6.78 -7.48
C LYS A 95 -12.82 -5.40 -7.91
N GLU A 96 -12.82 -4.41 -7.02
CA GLU A 96 -13.28 -3.03 -7.30
C GLU A 96 -12.36 -2.35 -8.33
N GLU A 97 -11.06 -2.41 -8.12
CA GLU A 97 -10.07 -1.70 -8.94
C GLU A 97 -9.70 -2.44 -10.23
N THR A 98 -9.79 -3.77 -10.26
CA THR A 98 -9.36 -4.56 -11.42
C THR A 98 -10.46 -5.39 -12.07
N GLY A 99 -11.60 -5.60 -11.40
CA GLY A 99 -12.63 -6.55 -11.82
C GLY A 99 -12.21 -8.03 -11.67
N CYS A 100 -11.06 -8.32 -11.06
CA CYS A 100 -10.58 -9.69 -10.90
C CYS A 100 -11.18 -10.36 -9.68
N GLU A 101 -11.56 -11.63 -9.84
CA GLU A 101 -11.76 -12.56 -8.74
C GLU A 101 -10.46 -13.33 -8.50
N LEU A 102 -10.16 -13.55 -7.24
CA LEU A 102 -8.88 -14.13 -6.83
C LEU A 102 -9.02 -15.60 -6.44
N LYS A 103 -7.92 -16.34 -6.60
CA LYS A 103 -7.70 -17.67 -6.02
C LYS A 103 -6.30 -17.75 -5.43
N ASN A 104 -6.12 -18.63 -4.43
CA ASN A 104 -4.83 -18.84 -3.77
C ASN A 104 -4.25 -17.54 -3.19
N LEU A 105 -5.11 -16.71 -2.58
CA LEU A 105 -4.66 -15.52 -1.86
C LEU A 105 -3.71 -15.92 -0.75
N LYS A 106 -2.55 -15.26 -0.70
CA LYS A 106 -1.50 -15.55 0.27
C LYS A 106 -0.92 -14.26 0.81
N PHE A 107 -0.94 -14.12 2.12
CA PHE A 107 -0.22 -13.04 2.79
C PHE A 107 1.30 -13.16 2.57
N LEU A 108 1.96 -12.07 2.24
CA LEU A 108 3.39 -12.01 2.01
C LEU A 108 4.13 -11.30 3.14
N CYS A 109 3.74 -10.06 3.41
CA CYS A 109 4.37 -9.23 4.45
C CYS A 109 3.48 -8.04 4.81
N SER A 110 3.80 -7.40 5.93
CA SER A 110 3.33 -6.04 6.23
C SER A 110 4.50 -5.08 6.09
N GLN A 111 4.22 -3.89 5.61
CA GLN A 111 5.22 -2.83 5.44
C GLN A 111 4.73 -1.51 6.01
N ASN A 112 5.69 -0.68 6.43
CA ASN A 112 5.44 0.70 6.84
C ASN A 112 6.02 1.63 5.77
N PRO A 113 5.24 2.20 4.86
CA PRO A 113 5.75 2.97 3.72
C PRO A 113 6.58 4.20 4.11
N CYS A 114 6.31 4.76 5.30
CA CYS A 114 6.99 5.96 5.78
C CYS A 114 7.15 5.96 7.31
N ASN A 115 7.81 4.94 7.88
CA ASN A 115 7.93 4.72 9.32
C ASN A 115 8.69 5.81 10.09
N GLY A 116 9.40 6.69 9.42
CA GLY A 116 10.05 7.86 10.04
C GLY A 116 9.09 9.01 10.37
N MET A 117 7.88 9.00 9.81
CA MET A 117 6.94 10.11 9.94
C MET A 117 5.49 9.66 10.15
N SER A 118 5.15 8.44 9.78
CA SER A 118 3.79 7.90 9.92
C SER A 118 3.79 6.48 10.47
N ASP A 119 2.66 6.08 11.00
CA ASP A 119 2.38 4.72 11.46
C ASP A 119 1.56 3.91 10.45
N ALA A 120 1.50 4.36 9.20
CA ALA A 120 0.83 3.64 8.13
C ALA A 120 1.31 2.19 8.03
N VAL A 121 0.37 1.27 7.89
CA VAL A 121 0.63 -0.15 7.64
C VAL A 121 -0.06 -0.56 6.37
N VAL A 122 0.65 -1.29 5.50
CA VAL A 122 0.10 -1.92 4.30
C VAL A 122 0.38 -3.41 4.35
N HIS A 123 -0.67 -4.22 4.31
CA HIS A 123 -0.60 -5.67 4.24
C HIS A 123 -0.53 -6.12 2.77
N VAL A 124 0.54 -6.76 2.40
CA VAL A 124 0.79 -7.20 1.02
C VAL A 124 0.39 -8.65 0.84
N PHE A 125 -0.41 -8.89 -0.18
CA PHE A 125 -0.83 -10.21 -0.61
C PHE A 125 -0.35 -10.51 -2.02
N ALA A 126 -0.28 -11.79 -2.36
CA ALA A 126 -0.20 -12.26 -3.73
C ALA A 126 -1.32 -13.26 -4.01
N ALA A 127 -1.83 -13.25 -5.23
CA ALA A 127 -2.91 -14.13 -5.64
C ALA A 127 -2.81 -14.51 -7.12
N ARG A 128 -3.61 -15.50 -7.54
CA ARG A 128 -3.87 -15.81 -8.93
C ARG A 128 -5.23 -15.31 -9.33
N VAL A 129 -5.35 -14.75 -10.53
CA VAL A 129 -6.67 -14.46 -11.10
C VAL A 129 -7.43 -15.75 -11.36
N SER A 130 -8.72 -15.78 -10.97
CA SER A 130 -9.65 -16.88 -11.28
C SER A 130 -10.66 -16.50 -12.35
N ALA A 131 -11.12 -15.25 -12.32
CA ALA A 131 -12.00 -14.67 -13.33
C ALA A 131 -11.69 -13.18 -13.48
N GLU A 132 -11.96 -12.61 -14.65
CA GLU A 132 -11.71 -11.21 -14.95
C GLU A 132 -12.99 -10.57 -15.52
N ASN A 133 -13.46 -9.53 -14.86
CA ASN A 133 -14.66 -8.77 -15.19
C ASN A 133 -14.30 -7.31 -15.47
N GLN A 134 -15.33 -6.45 -15.57
CA GLN A 134 -15.13 -5.02 -15.71
C GLN A 134 -14.64 -4.39 -14.41
N ILE A 135 -13.81 -3.34 -14.55
CA ILE A 135 -13.41 -2.47 -13.44
C ILE A 135 -14.66 -1.78 -12.90
N LEU A 136 -14.83 -1.77 -11.58
CA LEU A 136 -15.95 -1.10 -10.92
C LEU A 136 -15.62 0.36 -10.58
N ASP A 137 -14.40 0.62 -10.11
CA ASP A 137 -13.93 1.98 -9.86
C ASP A 137 -13.32 2.60 -11.12
N THR A 138 -14.14 3.32 -11.88
CA THR A 138 -13.72 4.01 -13.10
C THR A 138 -13.33 5.47 -12.87
N ASP A 139 -13.56 6.03 -11.69
CA ASP A 139 -13.18 7.40 -11.37
C ASP A 139 -11.68 7.50 -11.06
N GLU A 140 -11.18 6.57 -10.26
CA GLU A 140 -9.75 6.48 -9.93
C GLU A 140 -8.96 5.70 -10.98
N ILE A 141 -9.47 4.59 -11.48
CA ILE A 141 -8.77 3.69 -12.40
C ILE A 141 -9.04 4.05 -13.86
N SER A 142 -8.00 4.41 -14.59
CA SER A 142 -8.06 4.73 -16.02
C SER A 142 -8.06 3.49 -16.91
N SER A 143 -7.23 2.52 -16.57
CA SER A 143 -7.05 1.27 -17.31
C SER A 143 -6.31 0.23 -16.46
N LYS A 144 -6.28 -1.01 -16.92
CA LYS A 144 -5.45 -2.08 -16.36
C LYS A 144 -4.65 -2.75 -17.46
N ARG A 145 -3.50 -3.33 -17.10
CA ARG A 145 -2.63 -4.06 -18.03
C ARG A 145 -1.85 -5.15 -17.32
N TRP A 146 -1.71 -6.28 -18.01
CA TRP A 146 -0.79 -7.35 -17.64
C TRP A 146 0.63 -7.02 -18.13
N PHE A 147 1.62 -7.10 -17.25
CA PHE A 147 3.03 -6.90 -17.54
C PHE A 147 3.78 -8.21 -17.35
N THR A 148 4.60 -8.59 -18.33
CA THR A 148 5.60 -9.65 -18.10
C THR A 148 6.66 -9.17 -17.09
N GLU A 149 7.47 -10.09 -16.56
CA GLU A 149 8.55 -9.72 -15.64
C GLU A 149 9.58 -8.80 -16.32
N GLU A 150 9.84 -9.03 -17.62
CA GLU A 150 10.73 -8.19 -18.43
C GLU A 150 10.17 -6.78 -18.61
N GLU A 151 8.88 -6.66 -18.95
CA GLU A 151 8.20 -5.36 -19.10
C GLU A 151 8.17 -4.60 -17.78
N TYR A 152 7.92 -5.30 -16.67
CA TYR A 152 7.98 -4.67 -15.33
C TYR A 152 9.41 -4.22 -14.98
N SER A 153 10.41 -5.05 -15.28
CA SER A 153 11.82 -4.67 -15.06
C SER A 153 12.20 -3.44 -15.88
N GLU A 154 11.72 -3.34 -17.12
CA GLU A 154 11.91 -2.15 -17.94
C GLU A 154 11.16 -0.94 -17.37
N LEU A 155 9.91 -1.11 -16.91
CA LEU A 155 9.14 -0.06 -16.25
C LEU A 155 9.91 0.53 -15.05
N LEU A 156 10.54 -0.30 -14.22
CA LEU A 156 11.41 0.13 -13.13
C LEU A 156 12.63 0.88 -13.63
N ARG A 157 13.31 0.35 -14.66
CA ARG A 157 14.55 0.93 -15.20
C ARG A 157 14.36 2.34 -15.74
N ILE A 158 13.21 2.61 -16.36
CA ILE A 158 12.87 3.95 -16.88
C ILE A 158 12.18 4.84 -15.85
N ASN A 159 12.05 4.39 -14.58
CA ASN A 159 11.32 5.09 -13.53
C ASN A 159 9.85 5.39 -13.93
N GLY A 160 9.22 4.44 -14.61
CA GLY A 160 7.86 4.54 -15.12
C GLY A 160 6.77 4.21 -14.09
N THR A 161 7.16 3.72 -12.91
CA THR A 161 6.37 3.71 -11.67
C THR A 161 7.23 4.23 -10.53
N LYS A 162 6.62 4.98 -9.61
CA LYS A 162 7.27 5.55 -8.42
C LYS A 162 6.56 5.14 -7.14
N ASP A 163 5.44 4.41 -7.25
CA ASP A 163 4.74 3.93 -6.08
C ASP A 163 5.57 2.88 -5.33
N GLY A 164 6.10 3.27 -4.17
CA GLY A 164 6.99 2.44 -3.36
C GLY A 164 6.31 1.18 -2.84
N VAL A 165 4.99 1.21 -2.61
CA VAL A 165 4.22 0.03 -2.18
C VAL A 165 4.19 -1.01 -3.28
N SER A 166 3.85 -0.60 -4.51
CA SER A 166 3.83 -1.49 -5.68
C SER A 166 5.20 -2.08 -5.99
N ILE A 167 6.24 -1.23 -5.98
CA ILE A 167 7.62 -1.66 -6.25
C ILE A 167 8.06 -2.74 -5.27
N LEU A 168 7.92 -2.48 -3.97
CA LEU A 168 8.30 -3.43 -2.93
C LEU A 168 7.48 -4.71 -2.99
N ALA A 169 6.16 -4.59 -3.11
CA ALA A 169 5.25 -5.73 -3.13
C ALA A 169 5.54 -6.68 -4.29
N VAL A 170 5.72 -6.15 -5.50
CA VAL A 170 6.01 -6.96 -6.69
C VAL A 170 7.37 -7.64 -6.57
N LEU A 171 8.42 -6.92 -6.17
CA LEU A 171 9.75 -7.51 -5.98
C LEU A 171 9.72 -8.61 -4.90
N TYR A 172 8.96 -8.40 -3.83
CA TYR A 172 8.78 -9.40 -2.77
C TYR A 172 8.02 -10.64 -3.29
N ALA A 173 6.94 -10.44 -4.04
CA ALA A 173 6.17 -11.53 -4.64
C ALA A 173 6.99 -12.34 -5.65
N LEU A 174 7.76 -11.68 -6.52
CA LEU A 174 8.67 -12.34 -7.46
C LEU A 174 9.73 -13.19 -6.75
N ARG A 175 10.15 -12.78 -5.56
CA ARG A 175 11.17 -13.48 -4.78
C ARG A 175 10.64 -14.66 -3.95
N PHE A 176 9.41 -14.56 -3.40
CA PHE A 176 8.93 -15.46 -2.36
C PHE A 176 7.59 -16.17 -2.66
N TYR A 177 6.87 -15.75 -3.69
CA TYR A 177 5.57 -16.35 -4.04
C TYR A 177 5.63 -17.29 -5.24
N LYS A 178 6.55 -17.09 -6.18
CA LYS A 178 6.74 -17.95 -7.36
C LYS A 178 7.17 -19.36 -7.00
#